data_dcc1f14ce3a278617a127573d1c97303
#
_entry.id   dcc1f14ce3a278617a127573d1c97303
#
_cell.length_a   1.000
_cell.length_b   1.000
_cell.length_c   1.000
_cell.angle_alpha   90.00
_cell.angle_beta   90.00
_cell.angle_gamma   90.00
#
_symmetry.space_group_name_H-M   'P 1'
#
loop_
_entity.id
_entity.type
_entity.pdbx_description
1 polymer ?
#
loop_
_entity_poly.entity_id
_entity_poly.type
_entity_poly.pdbx_seq_one_letter_code
_entity_poly.pdbx_strand_id
1 'polypeptide(L)'
;LSTNRTCSASEALINGLRGIDIEVVLIGGATCGKPYGFYGTDNCGTTYLTIQIKGSNAKGFGDFSDGFIPSQTDVPLSASVGGCTAVDSIFGDPLGQKGESLLSAALYHIDNNACPDSQTNQTKQEVNVNIKLGFVGREEESKWAVKLL
;
A
#
# COMPACT_ATOMS: atom_id res chain seq x y z
N LEU A 1 -8.94 -0.05 -2.43
CA LEU A 1 -8.57 0.83 -1.31
C LEU A 1 -7.10 0.65 -0.97
N SER A 2 -6.40 1.73 -0.61
CA SER A 2 -4.96 1.67 -0.32
C SER A 2 -4.55 2.52 0.87
N THR A 3 -3.51 2.06 1.54
CA THR A 3 -2.82 2.77 2.62
C THR A 3 -1.31 2.51 2.50
N ASN A 4 -0.51 3.13 3.33
CA ASN A 4 0.94 2.85 3.43
C ASN A 4 1.27 1.41 3.88
N ARG A 5 0.25 0.60 4.20
CA ARG A 5 0.37 -0.83 4.50
C ARG A 5 0.01 -1.73 3.31
N THR A 6 -0.46 -1.14 2.21
CA THR A 6 -0.73 -1.84 0.95
C THR A 6 0.60 -2.09 0.26
N CYS A 7 1.05 -3.35 0.26
CA CYS A 7 2.41 -3.69 -0.09
C CYS A 7 2.52 -4.92 -1.00
N SER A 8 3.67 -5.07 -1.65
CA SER A 8 4.16 -6.32 -2.27
C SER A 8 3.12 -6.95 -3.22
N ALA A 9 2.42 -8.02 -2.81
CA ALA A 9 1.43 -8.71 -3.64
C ALA A 9 0.30 -7.80 -4.12
N SER A 10 -0.17 -6.88 -3.27
CA SER A 10 -1.20 -5.90 -3.65
C SER A 10 -0.68 -4.92 -4.71
N GLU A 11 0.57 -4.49 -4.59
CA GLU A 11 1.22 -3.62 -5.57
C GLU A 11 1.50 -4.37 -6.88
N ALA A 12 1.90 -5.64 -6.79
CA ALA A 12 2.07 -6.49 -7.96
C ALA A 12 0.75 -6.67 -8.73
N LEU A 13 -0.38 -6.79 -8.02
CA LEU A 13 -1.71 -6.84 -8.64
C LEU A 13 -2.05 -5.53 -9.36
N ILE A 14 -1.88 -4.38 -8.69
CA ILE A 14 -2.08 -3.06 -9.29
C ILE A 14 -1.25 -2.92 -10.56
N ASN A 15 0.05 -3.22 -10.46
CA ASN A 15 0.97 -3.11 -11.58
C ASN A 15 0.62 -4.07 -12.73
N GLY A 16 0.28 -5.31 -12.40
CA GLY A 16 -0.07 -6.34 -13.37
C GLY A 16 -1.32 -5.98 -14.19
N LEU A 17 -2.38 -5.52 -13.53
CA LEU A 17 -3.62 -5.11 -14.20
C LEU A 17 -3.38 -3.93 -15.15
N ARG A 18 -2.65 -2.91 -14.72
CA ARG A 18 -2.26 -1.77 -15.57
C ARG A 18 -1.40 -2.20 -16.76
N GLY A 19 -0.60 -3.25 -16.58
CA GLY A 19 0.24 -3.82 -17.63
C GLY A 19 -0.54 -4.46 -18.78
N ILE A 20 -1.79 -4.87 -18.56
CA ILE A 20 -2.69 -5.49 -19.53
C ILE A 20 -3.90 -4.59 -19.86
N ASP A 21 -3.75 -3.29 -19.68
CA ASP A 21 -4.76 -2.27 -19.99
C ASP A 21 -6.08 -2.40 -19.21
N ILE A 22 -6.05 -3.01 -18.04
CA ILE A 22 -7.18 -2.97 -17.09
C ILE A 22 -7.05 -1.70 -16.26
N GLU A 23 -8.10 -0.90 -16.29
CA GLU A 23 -8.19 0.31 -15.47
C GLU A 23 -8.16 -0.04 -13.98
N VAL A 24 -7.31 0.64 -13.25
CA VAL A 24 -7.22 0.54 -11.79
C VAL A 24 -7.50 1.91 -11.19
N VAL A 25 -8.50 1.97 -10.33
CA VAL A 25 -8.80 3.16 -9.53
C VAL A 25 -8.30 2.95 -8.11
N LEU A 26 -7.40 3.81 -7.66
CA LEU A 26 -6.79 3.73 -6.34
C LEU A 26 -7.41 4.78 -5.41
N ILE A 27 -8.04 4.35 -4.33
CA ILE A 27 -8.67 5.24 -3.35
C ILE A 27 -7.97 5.09 -2.01
N GLY A 28 -7.45 6.18 -1.48
CA GLY A 28 -6.77 6.18 -0.18
C GLY A 28 -5.43 6.88 -0.18
N GLY A 29 -4.44 6.28 0.45
CA GLY A 29 -3.06 6.77 0.55
C GLY A 29 -2.11 6.07 -0.42
N ALA A 30 -0.89 6.57 -0.50
CA ALA A 30 0.19 5.91 -1.22
C ALA A 30 0.47 4.52 -0.65
N THR A 31 0.83 3.58 -1.52
CA THR A 31 1.26 2.24 -1.12
C THR A 31 2.71 2.24 -0.62
N CYS A 32 3.21 1.11 -0.14
CA CYS A 32 4.51 1.09 0.56
C CYS A 32 5.74 1.02 -0.33
N GLY A 33 5.60 0.62 -1.60
CA GLY A 33 6.73 0.57 -2.53
C GLY A 33 7.63 -0.66 -2.40
N LYS A 34 7.11 -1.86 -2.64
CA LYS A 34 7.89 -3.10 -2.59
C LYS A 34 7.89 -3.86 -3.92
N PRO A 35 8.62 -3.38 -4.96
CA PRO A 35 8.71 -4.05 -6.26
C PRO A 35 9.65 -5.25 -6.27
N TYR A 36 10.32 -5.53 -5.18
CA TYR A 36 11.38 -6.54 -5.09
C TYR A 36 10.93 -7.79 -4.39
N GLY A 37 11.52 -8.91 -4.76
CA GLY A 37 11.33 -10.20 -4.13
C GLY A 37 12.66 -10.90 -3.82
N PHE A 38 12.57 -11.99 -3.07
CA PHE A 38 13.73 -12.77 -2.67
C PHE A 38 13.36 -14.24 -2.49
N TYR A 39 14.37 -15.10 -2.58
CA TYR A 39 14.32 -16.49 -2.16
C TYR A 39 15.12 -16.66 -0.89
N GLY A 40 14.56 -17.41 0.07
CA GLY A 40 15.29 -17.81 1.26
C GLY A 40 16.37 -18.84 0.92
N THR A 41 17.59 -18.62 1.38
CA THR A 41 18.69 -19.57 1.26
C THR A 41 19.19 -19.94 2.65
N ASP A 42 19.03 -21.21 3.02
CA ASP A 42 19.46 -21.70 4.32
C ASP A 42 20.93 -22.06 4.32
N ASN A 43 21.67 -21.62 5.35
CA ASN A 43 23.05 -22.00 5.60
C ASN A 43 23.33 -22.01 7.10
N CYS A 44 23.81 -23.13 7.61
CA CYS A 44 24.21 -23.32 9.02
C CYS A 44 23.14 -22.83 10.03
N GLY A 45 21.86 -23.14 9.80
CA GLY A 45 20.76 -22.75 10.69
C GLY A 45 20.35 -21.29 10.61
N THR A 46 20.83 -20.55 9.61
CA THR A 46 20.46 -19.17 9.32
C THR A 46 19.88 -19.08 7.91
N THR A 47 18.69 -18.45 7.76
CA THR A 47 18.10 -18.17 6.46
C THR A 47 18.50 -16.77 5.98
N TYR A 48 19.08 -16.70 4.80
CA TYR A 48 19.48 -15.46 4.14
C TYR A 48 18.40 -15.06 3.14
N LEU A 49 17.94 -13.80 3.22
CA LEU A 49 16.91 -13.22 2.37
C LEU A 49 17.50 -12.03 1.59
N THR A 50 18.23 -12.32 0.53
CA THR A 50 18.79 -11.29 -0.34
C THR A 50 17.83 -10.95 -1.46
N ILE A 51 17.76 -9.69 -1.88
CA ILE A 51 16.94 -9.25 -3.01
C ILE A 51 17.52 -9.84 -4.30
N GLN A 52 16.72 -10.63 -5.02
CA GLN A 52 17.11 -11.33 -6.24
C GLN A 52 16.15 -11.07 -7.40
N ILE A 53 14.96 -10.55 -7.11
CA ILE A 53 13.89 -10.38 -8.08
C ILE A 53 13.46 -8.91 -8.08
N LYS A 54 13.31 -8.33 -9.28
CA LYS A 54 12.56 -7.09 -9.50
C LYS A 54 11.37 -7.42 -10.38
N GLY A 55 10.16 -7.11 -9.89
CA GLY A 55 8.92 -7.30 -10.66
C GLY A 55 8.72 -6.21 -11.70
N SER A 56 8.24 -6.59 -12.89
CA SER A 56 7.73 -5.64 -13.88
C SER A 56 6.44 -6.17 -14.49
N ASN A 57 5.59 -5.27 -14.98
CA ASN A 57 4.37 -5.64 -15.68
C ASN A 57 4.62 -5.98 -17.16
N ALA A 58 3.58 -6.35 -17.89
CA ALA A 58 3.68 -6.72 -19.32
C ALA A 58 4.20 -5.59 -20.22
N LYS A 59 4.14 -4.34 -19.78
CA LYS A 59 4.67 -3.16 -20.48
C LYS A 59 6.08 -2.76 -20.02
N GLY A 60 6.70 -3.56 -19.12
CA GLY A 60 8.04 -3.36 -18.61
C GLY A 60 8.14 -2.38 -17.43
N PHE A 61 7.03 -1.83 -16.94
CA PHE A 61 7.06 -0.94 -15.79
C PHE A 61 7.15 -1.75 -14.48
N GLY A 62 8.09 -1.36 -13.61
CA GLY A 62 8.34 -1.97 -12.30
C GLY A 62 9.02 -1.02 -11.33
N ASP A 63 9.03 0.28 -11.63
CA ASP A 63 9.68 1.31 -10.81
C ASP A 63 8.66 2.02 -9.93
N PHE A 64 8.27 1.33 -8.86
CA PHE A 64 7.34 1.84 -7.84
C PHE A 64 7.90 1.67 -6.42
N SER A 65 9.21 1.92 -6.25
CA SER A 65 9.86 1.84 -4.93
C SER A 65 9.32 2.83 -3.91
N ASP A 66 8.71 3.92 -4.35
CA ASP A 66 8.04 4.91 -3.50
C ASP A 66 6.54 4.65 -3.34
N GLY A 67 6.05 3.51 -3.85
CA GLY A 67 4.64 3.13 -3.85
C GLY A 67 3.84 3.72 -4.99
N PHE A 68 2.63 3.17 -5.19
CA PHE A 68 1.63 3.75 -6.06
C PHE A 68 0.90 4.89 -5.35
N ILE A 69 0.70 6.00 -6.05
CA ILE A 69 0.12 7.23 -5.50
C ILE A 69 -1.21 7.49 -6.20
N PRO A 70 -2.33 7.55 -5.43
CA PRO A 70 -3.61 7.97 -6.00
C PRO A 70 -3.51 9.38 -6.57
N SER A 71 -4.02 9.57 -7.78
CA SER A 71 -4.01 10.84 -8.49
C SER A 71 -5.30 11.02 -9.28
N GLN A 72 -5.74 12.23 -9.46
CA GLN A 72 -6.89 12.52 -10.34
C GLN A 72 -6.59 12.21 -11.82
N THR A 73 -5.32 12.03 -12.17
CA THR A 73 -4.88 11.67 -13.51
C THR A 73 -4.06 10.40 -13.45
N ASP A 74 -4.49 9.38 -14.18
CA ASP A 74 -3.66 8.19 -14.41
C ASP A 74 -2.54 8.54 -15.38
N VAL A 75 -1.29 8.21 -15.00
CA VAL A 75 -0.14 8.38 -15.86
C VAL A 75 0.41 6.99 -16.19
N PRO A 76 0.27 6.54 -17.45
CA PRO A 76 0.80 5.24 -17.88
C PRO A 76 2.30 5.10 -17.60
N LEU A 77 2.72 3.91 -17.22
CA LEU A 77 4.13 3.59 -16.92
C LEU A 77 4.75 4.48 -15.84
N SER A 78 3.96 4.87 -14.87
CA SER A 78 4.41 5.62 -13.70
C SER A 78 3.77 5.06 -12.42
N ALA A 79 4.24 5.52 -11.27
CA ALA A 79 3.65 5.22 -9.97
C ALA A 79 2.35 5.98 -9.68
N SER A 80 2.00 6.96 -10.52
CA SER A 80 0.71 7.66 -10.42
C SER A 80 -0.41 6.81 -10.99
N VAL A 81 -1.46 6.59 -10.20
CA VAL A 81 -2.62 5.75 -10.53
C VAL A 81 -3.88 6.57 -10.41
N GLY A 82 -4.76 6.48 -11.40
CA GLY A 82 -6.06 7.15 -11.36
C GLY A 82 -6.83 6.84 -10.08
N GLY A 83 -7.45 7.86 -9.49
CA GLY A 83 -8.25 7.70 -8.27
C GLY A 83 -8.20 8.90 -7.33
N CYS A 84 -8.49 8.67 -6.07
CA CYS A 84 -8.70 9.74 -5.10
C CYS A 84 -7.84 9.55 -3.84
N THR A 85 -7.21 10.62 -3.41
CA THR A 85 -6.59 10.63 -2.09
C THR A 85 -7.67 10.68 -1.01
N ALA A 86 -7.63 9.76 -0.08
CA ALA A 86 -8.53 9.69 1.07
C ALA A 86 -7.75 9.24 2.32
N VAL A 87 -8.20 9.70 3.48
CA VAL A 87 -7.56 9.35 4.76
C VAL A 87 -8.27 8.15 5.36
N ASP A 88 -7.48 7.13 5.71
CA ASP A 88 -7.97 6.00 6.50
C ASP A 88 -8.15 6.44 7.95
N SER A 89 -9.40 6.63 8.38
CA SER A 89 -9.71 7.08 9.74
C SER A 89 -9.92 5.88 10.64
N ILE A 90 -9.19 5.84 11.76
CA ILE A 90 -9.43 4.87 12.83
C ILE A 90 -10.67 5.20 13.67
N PHE A 91 -11.22 6.40 13.49
CA PHE A 91 -12.44 6.87 14.12
C PHE A 91 -13.52 6.96 13.06
N GLY A 92 -14.49 6.10 13.10
CA GLY A 92 -15.58 6.06 12.13
C GLY A 92 -16.36 4.76 12.19
N ASP A 93 -17.12 4.50 11.17
CA ASP A 93 -17.89 3.27 11.06
C ASP A 93 -16.98 2.04 10.89
N PRO A 94 -17.41 0.88 11.40
CA PRO A 94 -16.68 -0.37 11.19
C PRO A 94 -16.45 -0.69 9.72
N LEU A 95 -15.39 -1.45 9.44
CA LEU A 95 -15.04 -1.91 8.09
C LEU A 95 -16.25 -2.56 7.39
N GLY A 96 -16.48 -2.17 6.15
CA GLY A 96 -17.56 -2.66 5.30
C GLY A 96 -18.90 -1.91 5.46
N GLN A 97 -18.98 -0.96 6.36
CA GLN A 97 -20.12 -0.05 6.45
C GLN A 97 -19.93 1.15 5.52
N LYS A 98 -21.04 1.68 4.96
CA LYS A 98 -21.00 2.77 3.98
C LYS A 98 -20.38 4.07 4.48
N GLY A 99 -20.35 4.28 5.79
CA GLY A 99 -19.75 5.44 6.44
C GLY A 99 -18.28 5.26 6.82
N GLU A 100 -17.68 4.08 6.54
CA GLU A 100 -16.24 3.88 6.67
C GLU A 100 -15.52 4.78 5.66
N SER A 101 -14.46 5.44 6.08
CA SER A 101 -13.86 6.57 5.36
C SER A 101 -13.39 6.24 3.94
N LEU A 102 -12.64 5.16 3.76
CA LEU A 102 -12.14 4.78 2.43
C LEU A 102 -13.25 4.18 1.56
N LEU A 103 -14.13 3.37 2.16
CA LEU A 103 -15.26 2.81 1.42
C LEU A 103 -16.25 3.90 0.98
N SER A 104 -16.52 4.87 1.84
CA SER A 104 -17.37 6.03 1.50
C SER A 104 -16.79 6.82 0.32
N ALA A 105 -15.48 7.07 0.33
CA ALA A 105 -14.81 7.75 -0.77
C ALA A 105 -14.86 6.94 -2.08
N ALA A 106 -14.72 5.62 -1.98
CA ALA A 106 -14.81 4.74 -3.15
C ALA A 106 -16.24 4.70 -3.73
N LEU A 107 -17.25 4.59 -2.88
CA LEU A 107 -18.66 4.63 -3.32
C LEU A 107 -19.01 5.98 -3.97
N TYR A 108 -18.53 7.08 -3.36
CA TYR A 108 -18.71 8.41 -3.96
C TYR A 108 -18.09 8.49 -5.36
N HIS A 109 -16.86 7.96 -5.51
CA HIS A 109 -16.18 7.94 -6.80
C HIS A 109 -16.94 7.10 -7.85
N ILE A 110 -17.48 5.95 -7.45
CA ILE A 110 -18.27 5.08 -8.34
C ILE A 110 -19.54 5.80 -8.81
N ASP A 111 -20.22 6.49 -7.91
CA ASP A 111 -21.51 7.13 -8.20
C ASP A 111 -21.35 8.43 -9.01
N ASN A 112 -20.24 9.16 -8.82
CA ASN A 112 -20.07 10.51 -9.38
C ASN A 112 -18.93 10.60 -10.41
N ASN A 113 -18.13 9.56 -10.59
CA ASN A 113 -16.91 9.58 -11.40
C ASN A 113 -15.97 10.75 -11.04
N ALA A 114 -15.93 11.11 -9.77
CA ALA A 114 -15.19 12.24 -9.23
C ALA A 114 -14.68 11.92 -7.83
N CYS A 115 -13.66 12.64 -7.40
CA CYS A 115 -13.21 12.55 -6.01
C CYS A 115 -14.15 13.34 -5.10
N PRO A 116 -14.43 12.84 -3.90
CA PRO A 116 -15.13 13.66 -2.91
C PRO A 116 -14.29 14.90 -2.60
N ASP A 117 -14.96 16.03 -2.37
CA ASP A 117 -14.28 17.24 -1.93
C ASP A 117 -13.46 16.91 -0.68
N SER A 118 -12.22 17.35 -0.66
CA SER A 118 -11.36 17.20 0.52
C SER A 118 -12.09 17.80 1.70
N GLN A 119 -12.59 16.96 2.61
CA GLN A 119 -13.20 17.42 3.84
C GLN A 119 -12.11 18.16 4.64
N THR A 120 -11.96 19.45 4.37
CA THR A 120 -11.10 20.38 5.10
C THR A 120 -11.68 20.70 6.47
N ASN A 121 -12.13 19.69 7.22
CA ASN A 121 -12.56 19.86 8.59
C ASN A 121 -12.42 18.55 9.39
N GLN A 122 -11.22 18.00 9.39
CA GLN A 122 -10.80 17.24 10.57
C GLN A 122 -9.56 17.94 11.09
N THR A 123 -9.76 18.64 12.19
CA THR A 123 -8.73 19.18 13.07
C THR A 123 -7.55 18.21 13.08
N LYS A 124 -6.38 18.69 12.66
CA LYS A 124 -5.10 18.01 12.88
C LYS A 124 -4.92 17.83 14.39
N GLN A 125 -5.53 16.83 14.96
CA GLN A 125 -5.00 16.24 16.16
C GLN A 125 -3.92 15.27 15.69
N GLU A 126 -2.69 15.80 15.61
CA GLU A 126 -1.51 14.96 15.67
C GLU A 126 -1.55 14.28 17.05
N VAL A 127 -2.21 13.13 17.08
CA VAL A 127 -2.06 12.22 18.21
C VAL A 127 -0.68 11.63 18.05
N ASN A 128 0.28 12.26 18.75
CA ASN A 128 1.63 11.75 18.91
C ASN A 128 1.54 10.48 19.78
N VAL A 129 1.02 9.41 19.18
CA VAL A 129 0.96 8.10 19.84
C VAL A 129 2.36 7.54 19.80
N ASN A 130 3.11 7.82 20.85
CA ASN A 130 4.33 7.10 21.18
C ASN A 130 3.94 5.65 21.52
N ILE A 131 3.64 4.85 20.49
CA ILE A 131 3.45 3.42 20.65
C ILE A 131 4.85 2.83 20.92
N LYS A 132 5.21 2.72 22.19
CA LYS A 132 6.21 1.75 22.60
C LYS A 132 5.62 0.39 22.24
N LEU A 133 6.00 -0.16 21.10
CA LEU A 133 5.81 -1.56 20.79
C LEU A 133 6.61 -2.37 21.81
N GLY A 134 5.98 -2.68 22.92
CA GLY A 134 6.46 -3.70 23.83
C GLY A 134 6.30 -5.02 23.12
N PHE A 135 7.38 -5.53 22.55
CA PHE A 135 7.46 -6.94 22.22
C PHE A 135 7.39 -7.70 23.54
N VAL A 136 6.22 -8.24 23.87
CA VAL A 136 6.12 -9.28 24.87
C VAL A 136 6.76 -10.50 24.22
N GLY A 137 8.03 -10.69 24.51
CA GLY A 137 8.79 -11.85 24.07
C GLY A 137 8.17 -13.11 24.65
N ARG A 138 7.54 -13.91 23.82
CA ARG A 138 7.42 -15.31 24.09
C ARG A 138 8.75 -15.90 23.65
N GLU A 139 9.58 -16.29 24.62
CA GLU A 139 10.77 -17.08 24.40
C GLU A 139 10.37 -18.41 23.71
N GLU A 140 10.48 -18.43 22.40
CA GLU A 140 10.78 -19.65 21.66
C GLU A 140 11.71 -19.25 20.51
N GLU A 141 12.85 -19.91 20.46
CA GLU A 141 13.99 -19.62 19.62
C GLU A 141 13.65 -19.72 18.13
N SER A 142 13.38 -18.59 17.49
CA SER A 142 13.61 -18.45 16.05
C SER A 142 14.57 -17.27 15.83
N LYS A 143 15.84 -17.60 15.65
CA LYS A 143 16.90 -16.63 15.34
C LYS A 143 16.71 -16.11 13.92
N TRP A 144 15.94 -15.06 13.76
CA TRP A 144 15.86 -14.32 12.51
C TRP A 144 16.85 -13.14 12.56
N ALA A 145 17.94 -13.23 11.84
CA ALA A 145 18.83 -12.10 11.65
C ALA A 145 18.61 -11.54 10.23
N VAL A 146 17.98 -10.36 10.14
CA VAL A 146 17.97 -9.55 8.91
C VAL A 146 19.21 -8.67 8.97
N LYS A 147 20.20 -8.95 8.12
CA LYS A 147 21.34 -8.06 7.91
C LYS A 147 21.11 -7.34 6.59
N LEU A 148 20.75 -6.08 6.66
CA LEU A 148 20.78 -5.17 5.52
C LEU A 148 22.25 -4.81 5.26
N LEU A 149 22.71 -5.10 4.07
CA LEU A 149 23.95 -4.58 3.52
C LEU A 149 23.65 -3.34 2.71
#